data_7300a89742114edd6353f0578672c845
#
_entry.id   7300a89742114edd6353f0578672c845
#
_cell.length_a   1.000
_cell.length_b   1.000
_cell.length_c   1.000
_cell.angle_alpha   90.00
_cell.angle_beta   90.00
_cell.angle_gamma   90.00
#
_symmetry.space_group_name_H-M   'P 1'
#
loop_
_entity.id
_entity.type
_entity.pdbx_description
1 polymer ?
#
loop_
_entity_poly.entity_id
_entity_poly.type
_entity_poly.pdbx_seq_one_letter_code
_entity_poly.pdbx_strand_id
1 'polypeptide(L)'
;KEKAKELNLSNQVRFELLDYRSVNSKFDRIVSVGAFEHFGKKFYKTFFKKVSDILTEDGICLLHTIGSVDPPGPVNPFIQKRIFPGGIIPSLSDLVKPIEKTGLVIADSETLIHHYDKTLNIWLERFLKNKEKAKFLYNKDFVRMWECYLSMCSAAFKFRDLVVYQLQLVKNFTAPPSNRRNYIYQ
;
A
#
# COMPACT_ATOMS: atom_id res chain seq x y z
N LYS A 1 17.92 -10.88 2.54
CA LYS A 1 19.31 -10.92 2.05
C LYS A 1 19.67 -12.31 1.52
N GLU A 2 19.35 -13.39 2.26
CA GLU A 2 19.62 -14.78 1.86
C GLU A 2 19.02 -15.10 0.48
N LYS A 3 17.73 -14.80 0.29
CA LYS A 3 17.04 -15.00 -0.99
C LYS A 3 17.72 -14.29 -2.18
N ALA A 4 18.28 -13.09 -1.96
CA ALA A 4 19.02 -12.38 -3.01
C ALA A 4 20.35 -13.06 -3.35
N LYS A 5 21.02 -13.68 -2.36
CA LYS A 5 22.21 -14.49 -2.59
C LYS A 5 21.88 -15.75 -3.39
N GLU A 6 20.85 -16.48 -2.99
CA GLU A 6 20.38 -17.70 -3.69
C GLU A 6 20.07 -17.43 -5.16
N LEU A 7 19.52 -16.25 -5.46
CA LEU A 7 19.16 -15.81 -6.81
C LEU A 7 20.27 -15.08 -7.57
N ASN A 8 21.50 -14.98 -7.01
CA ASN A 8 22.64 -14.24 -7.57
C ASN A 8 22.34 -12.75 -7.84
N LEU A 9 21.48 -12.13 -7.02
CA LEU A 9 21.05 -10.73 -7.12
C LEU A 9 21.74 -9.81 -6.12
N SER A 10 22.74 -10.27 -5.36
CA SER A 10 23.36 -9.52 -4.27
C SER A 10 24.01 -8.20 -4.73
N ASN A 11 24.47 -8.13 -5.97
CA ASN A 11 25.06 -6.93 -6.56
C ASN A 11 24.02 -5.95 -7.11
N GLN A 12 22.77 -6.37 -7.25
CA GLN A 12 21.68 -5.59 -7.85
C GLN A 12 20.66 -5.11 -6.81
N VAL A 13 20.61 -5.79 -5.64
CA VAL A 13 19.59 -5.54 -4.62
C VAL A 13 20.26 -5.19 -3.30
N ARG A 14 19.93 -4.02 -2.78
CA ARG A 14 20.41 -3.52 -1.48
C ARG A 14 19.24 -3.42 -0.50
N PHE A 15 19.43 -3.97 0.70
CA PHE A 15 18.45 -3.91 1.79
C PHE A 15 19.00 -3.04 2.91
N GLU A 16 18.29 -1.98 3.23
CA GLU A 16 18.63 -1.06 4.31
C GLU A 16 17.52 -1.02 5.36
N LEU A 17 17.90 -1.02 6.62
CA LEU A 17 17.00 -0.75 7.73
C LEU A 17 17.12 0.74 8.04
N LEU A 18 16.27 1.55 7.44
CA LEU A 18 16.36 3.00 7.49
C LEU A 18 14.95 3.60 7.51
N ASP A 19 14.78 4.65 8.31
CA ASP A 19 13.58 5.48 8.21
C ASP A 19 13.56 6.19 6.84
N TYR A 20 12.46 6.08 6.11
CA TYR A 20 12.35 6.67 4.77
C TYR A 20 12.64 8.18 4.76
N ARG A 21 12.39 8.88 5.87
CA ARG A 21 12.66 10.32 6.04
C ARG A 21 14.15 10.64 5.99
N SER A 22 14.99 9.68 6.32
CA SER A 22 16.46 9.81 6.31
C SER A 22 17.10 9.44 4.97
N VAL A 23 16.33 8.96 3.99
CA VAL A 23 16.83 8.66 2.64
C VAL A 23 17.16 9.98 1.93
N ASN A 24 18.39 10.11 1.41
CA ASN A 24 18.86 11.34 0.75
C ASN A 24 19.31 11.12 -0.71
N SER A 25 19.40 9.87 -1.16
CA SER A 25 19.72 9.54 -2.56
C SER A 25 18.56 9.89 -3.48
N LYS A 26 18.89 10.17 -4.76
CA LYS A 26 17.89 10.33 -5.83
C LYS A 26 17.55 8.99 -6.47
N PHE A 27 16.30 8.85 -6.92
CA PHE A 27 15.80 7.62 -7.54
C PHE A 27 14.96 7.95 -8.77
N ASP A 28 15.13 7.17 -9.83
CA ASP A 28 14.32 7.28 -11.04
C ASP A 28 12.96 6.63 -10.86
N ARG A 29 12.88 5.63 -9.97
CA ARG A 29 11.63 4.91 -9.66
C ARG A 29 11.52 4.72 -8.15
N ILE A 30 10.36 5.10 -7.63
CA ILE A 30 10.00 4.91 -6.22
C ILE A 30 8.72 4.10 -6.17
N VAL A 31 8.67 3.08 -5.33
CA VAL A 31 7.48 2.26 -5.12
C VAL A 31 7.18 2.18 -3.63
N SER A 32 5.95 2.51 -3.26
CA SER A 32 5.43 2.33 -1.89
C SER A 32 4.20 1.43 -1.94
N VAL A 33 4.26 0.27 -1.30
CA VAL A 33 3.20 -0.74 -1.30
C VAL A 33 2.83 -1.10 0.14
N GLY A 34 1.59 -0.81 0.54
CA GLY A 34 1.03 -1.21 1.84
C GLY A 34 1.72 -0.60 3.06
N ALA A 35 2.52 0.46 2.90
CA ALA A 35 3.19 1.16 3.99
C ALA A 35 2.45 2.44 4.39
N PHE A 36 1.76 3.06 3.45
CA PHE A 36 1.15 4.38 3.60
C PHE A 36 0.03 4.38 4.65
N GLU A 37 -0.69 3.29 4.79
CA GLU A 37 -1.77 3.07 5.76
C GLU A 37 -1.28 3.18 7.22
N HIS A 38 0.03 3.05 7.44
CA HIS A 38 0.64 3.07 8.77
C HIS A 38 1.30 4.41 9.13
N PHE A 39 1.37 5.38 8.21
CA PHE A 39 2.04 6.67 8.47
C PHE A 39 1.21 7.64 9.30
N GLY A 40 -0.12 7.56 9.22
CA GLY A 40 -1.03 8.52 9.84
C GLY A 40 -1.19 9.82 9.04
N LYS A 41 -2.40 10.38 9.01
CA LYS A 41 -2.77 11.54 8.16
C LYS A 41 -1.87 12.76 8.33
N LYS A 42 -1.41 13.04 9.55
CA LYS A 42 -0.51 14.18 9.84
C LYS A 42 0.83 14.12 9.11
N PHE A 43 1.23 12.93 8.66
CA PHE A 43 2.52 12.71 7.98
C PHE A 43 2.39 12.59 6.46
N TYR A 44 1.19 12.65 5.89
CA TYR A 44 1.00 12.52 4.45
C TYR A 44 1.77 13.58 3.67
N LYS A 45 1.72 14.85 4.11
CA LYS A 45 2.51 15.92 3.50
C LYS A 45 4.02 15.64 3.60
N THR A 46 4.49 15.15 4.74
CA THR A 46 5.92 14.79 4.94
C THR A 46 6.35 13.68 3.99
N PHE A 47 5.51 12.65 3.82
CA PHE A 47 5.78 11.56 2.88
C PHE A 47 5.89 12.07 1.45
N PHE A 48 4.89 12.79 0.94
CA PHE A 48 4.91 13.28 -0.44
C PHE A 48 6.03 14.30 -0.67
N LYS A 49 6.33 15.16 0.32
CA LYS A 49 7.48 16.06 0.25
C LYS A 49 8.79 15.27 0.11
N LYS A 50 8.98 14.22 0.92
CA LYS A 50 10.15 13.35 0.82
C LYS A 50 10.23 12.67 -0.54
N VAL A 51 9.13 12.13 -1.06
CA VAL A 51 9.07 11.55 -2.41
C VAL A 51 9.50 12.58 -3.45
N SER A 52 8.93 13.80 -3.41
CA SER A 52 9.33 14.89 -4.31
C SER A 52 10.82 15.21 -4.21
N ASP A 53 11.37 15.24 -2.99
CA ASP A 53 12.77 15.58 -2.75
C ASP A 53 13.75 14.53 -3.30
N ILE A 54 13.40 13.24 -3.23
CA ILE A 54 14.31 12.15 -3.63
C ILE A 54 14.02 11.57 -5.03
N LEU A 55 12.91 11.95 -5.67
CA LEU A 55 12.60 11.60 -7.04
C LEU A 55 13.46 12.44 -8.01
N THR A 56 14.02 11.83 -9.05
CA THR A 56 14.65 12.58 -10.15
C THR A 56 13.60 13.36 -10.95
N GLU A 57 14.02 14.28 -11.83
CA GLU A 57 13.08 15.12 -12.59
C GLU A 57 12.19 14.28 -13.52
N ASP A 58 12.74 13.25 -14.18
CA ASP A 58 11.98 12.32 -15.02
C ASP A 58 11.59 11.04 -14.29
N GLY A 59 11.60 11.09 -12.96
CA GLY A 59 11.27 9.97 -12.10
C GLY A 59 9.76 9.76 -11.99
N ILE A 60 9.38 8.51 -11.71
CA ILE A 60 7.99 8.11 -11.43
C ILE A 60 7.92 7.44 -10.07
N CYS A 61 6.98 7.89 -9.24
CA CYS A 61 6.63 7.21 -7.99
C CYS A 61 5.29 6.50 -8.15
N LEU A 62 5.23 5.22 -7.78
CA LEU A 62 4.00 4.46 -7.62
C LEU A 62 3.63 4.36 -6.14
N LEU A 63 2.52 4.94 -5.77
CA LEU A 63 1.87 4.70 -4.48
C LEU A 63 0.77 3.68 -4.65
N HIS A 64 0.94 2.50 -4.03
CA HIS A 64 -0.08 1.46 -3.92
C HIS A 64 -0.54 1.39 -2.46
N THR A 65 -1.78 1.72 -2.21
CA THR A 65 -2.35 1.77 -0.86
C THR A 65 -3.80 1.29 -0.84
N ILE A 66 -4.19 0.62 0.24
CA ILE A 66 -5.61 0.40 0.52
C ILE A 66 -6.24 1.77 0.77
N GLY A 67 -7.43 1.97 0.24
CA GLY A 67 -8.19 3.19 0.38
C GLY A 67 -9.68 2.95 0.52
N SER A 68 -10.42 4.01 0.81
CA SER A 68 -11.87 4.01 0.85
C SER A 68 -12.45 4.93 -0.22
N VAL A 69 -13.55 4.51 -0.84
CA VAL A 69 -14.35 5.37 -1.73
C VAL A 69 -15.27 6.31 -0.96
N ASP A 70 -15.53 6.01 0.30
CA ASP A 70 -16.31 6.86 1.20
C ASP A 70 -15.51 8.12 1.63
N PRO A 71 -16.18 9.15 2.10
CA PRO A 71 -15.52 10.29 2.74
C PRO A 71 -14.60 9.86 3.89
N PRO A 72 -13.60 10.67 4.26
CA PRO A 72 -12.72 10.37 5.37
C PRO A 72 -13.47 10.02 6.64
N GLY A 73 -13.21 8.83 7.18
CA GLY A 73 -13.87 8.29 8.37
C GLY A 73 -12.93 7.53 9.29
N PRO A 74 -13.44 7.08 10.45
CA PRO A 74 -12.67 6.25 11.37
C PRO A 74 -12.52 4.82 10.82
N VAL A 75 -11.39 4.21 11.11
CA VAL A 75 -11.18 2.77 10.85
C VAL A 75 -12.02 1.95 11.84
N ASN A 76 -12.52 0.80 11.38
CA ASN A 76 -13.27 -0.12 12.22
C ASN A 76 -12.50 -0.42 13.52
N PRO A 77 -13.13 -0.26 14.71
CA PRO A 77 -12.46 -0.42 16.01
C PRO A 77 -11.86 -1.81 16.23
N PHE A 78 -12.45 -2.87 15.67
CA PHE A 78 -11.89 -4.22 15.75
C PHE A 78 -10.57 -4.31 14.99
N ILE A 79 -10.52 -3.80 13.76
CA ILE A 79 -9.30 -3.75 12.93
C ILE A 79 -8.23 -2.94 13.66
N GLN A 80 -8.58 -1.74 14.12
CA GLN A 80 -7.63 -0.84 14.77
C GLN A 80 -7.09 -1.40 16.10
N LYS A 81 -7.92 -2.10 16.88
CA LYS A 81 -7.51 -2.65 18.18
C LYS A 81 -6.78 -3.98 18.07
N ARG A 82 -7.14 -4.83 17.09
CA ARG A 82 -6.72 -6.23 17.08
C ARG A 82 -5.76 -6.60 15.96
N ILE A 83 -5.78 -5.88 14.84
CA ILE A 83 -5.03 -6.25 13.62
C ILE A 83 -3.98 -5.20 13.29
N PHE A 84 -4.39 -3.93 13.08
CA PHE A 84 -3.52 -2.83 12.66
C PHE A 84 -3.64 -1.62 13.58
N PRO A 85 -3.03 -1.65 14.78
CA PRO A 85 -3.05 -0.52 15.69
C PRO A 85 -2.49 0.75 15.04
N GLY A 86 -3.28 1.84 15.07
CA GLY A 86 -2.89 3.10 14.44
C GLY A 86 -3.02 3.16 12.92
N GLY A 87 -3.44 2.06 12.28
CA GLY A 87 -3.69 2.04 10.83
C GLY A 87 -4.79 3.01 10.41
N ILE A 88 -4.65 3.59 9.22
CA ILE A 88 -5.62 4.52 8.62
C ILE A 88 -5.87 4.09 7.17
N ILE A 89 -7.13 4.11 6.77
CA ILE A 89 -7.52 3.88 5.39
C ILE A 89 -7.85 5.25 4.78
N PRO A 90 -7.00 5.78 3.88
CA PRO A 90 -7.24 7.08 3.28
C PRO A 90 -8.38 7.02 2.25
N SER A 91 -9.18 8.08 2.18
CA SER A 91 -9.98 8.37 1.00
C SER A 91 -9.12 9.04 -0.07
N LEU A 92 -9.58 9.07 -1.32
CA LEU A 92 -8.84 9.76 -2.39
C LEU A 92 -8.64 11.26 -2.07
N SER A 93 -9.62 11.89 -1.44
CA SER A 93 -9.54 13.29 -1.01
C SER A 93 -8.48 13.55 0.07
N ASP A 94 -8.15 12.54 0.90
CA ASP A 94 -7.05 12.62 1.86
C ASP A 94 -5.68 12.64 1.16
N LEU A 95 -5.57 12.07 -0.04
CA LEU A 95 -4.32 11.95 -0.79
C LEU A 95 -4.06 13.19 -1.66
N VAL A 96 -5.08 13.69 -2.34
CA VAL A 96 -4.93 14.76 -3.35
C VAL A 96 -4.32 16.02 -2.75
N LYS A 97 -4.91 16.55 -1.67
CA LYS A 97 -4.44 17.81 -1.04
C LYS A 97 -2.96 17.79 -0.60
N PRO A 98 -2.45 16.75 0.07
CA PRO A 98 -1.03 16.65 0.38
C PRO A 98 -0.15 16.57 -0.86
N ILE A 99 -0.56 15.84 -1.92
CA ILE A 99 0.20 15.71 -3.18
C ILE A 99 0.37 17.08 -3.83
N GLU A 100 -0.72 17.81 -4.06
CA GLU A 100 -0.70 19.15 -4.68
C GLU A 100 0.25 20.12 -3.98
N LYS A 101 0.35 20.05 -2.65
CA LYS A 101 1.22 20.92 -1.84
C LYS A 101 2.72 20.60 -1.94
N THR A 102 3.11 19.59 -2.69
CA THR A 102 4.51 19.13 -2.78
C THR A 102 5.10 19.23 -4.18
N GLY A 103 4.36 19.80 -5.12
CA GLY A 103 4.77 19.93 -6.51
C GLY A 103 4.74 18.62 -7.31
N LEU A 104 4.17 17.55 -6.73
CA LEU A 104 3.92 16.32 -7.45
C LEU A 104 2.59 16.41 -8.22
N VAL A 105 2.57 15.77 -9.38
CA VAL A 105 1.38 15.65 -10.25
C VAL A 105 0.94 14.19 -10.27
N ILE A 106 -0.36 13.95 -10.17
CA ILE A 106 -0.94 12.62 -10.37
C ILE A 106 -1.03 12.39 -11.90
N ALA A 107 -0.09 11.62 -12.43
CA ALA A 107 -0.02 11.32 -13.87
C ALA A 107 -0.99 10.21 -14.28
N ASP A 108 -1.27 9.28 -13.36
CA ASP A 108 -2.26 8.19 -13.56
C ASP A 108 -2.86 7.79 -12.21
N SER A 109 -4.12 7.39 -12.23
CA SER A 109 -4.84 6.89 -11.06
C SER A 109 -5.66 5.67 -11.45
N GLU A 110 -5.42 4.55 -10.78
CA GLU A 110 -6.19 3.32 -10.95
C GLU A 110 -6.82 2.90 -9.63
N THR A 111 -8.10 2.53 -9.70
CA THR A 111 -8.86 2.03 -8.57
C THR A 111 -9.17 0.56 -8.78
N LEU A 112 -8.56 -0.31 -7.99
CA LEU A 112 -8.74 -1.75 -8.04
C LEU A 112 -9.83 -2.16 -7.04
N ILE A 113 -11.03 -2.42 -7.52
CA ILE A 113 -12.21 -2.64 -6.66
C ILE A 113 -12.21 -4.05 -6.07
N HIS A 114 -12.23 -5.10 -6.89
CA HIS A 114 -12.44 -6.49 -6.42
C HIS A 114 -11.14 -7.32 -6.30
N HIS A 115 -9.98 -6.71 -6.51
CA HIS A 115 -8.73 -7.46 -6.59
C HIS A 115 -8.32 -8.05 -5.24
N TYR A 116 -8.47 -7.27 -4.18
CA TYR A 116 -8.04 -7.71 -2.84
C TYR A 116 -9.00 -8.71 -2.20
N ASP A 117 -10.29 -8.71 -2.60
CA ASP A 117 -11.24 -9.76 -2.23
C ASP A 117 -10.72 -11.15 -2.60
N LYS A 118 -10.24 -11.32 -3.83
CA LYS A 118 -9.66 -12.59 -4.30
C LYS A 118 -8.47 -13.02 -3.45
N THR A 119 -7.59 -12.09 -3.10
CA THR A 119 -6.43 -12.35 -2.25
C THR A 119 -6.85 -12.81 -0.84
N LEU A 120 -7.80 -12.11 -0.24
CA LEU A 120 -8.30 -12.42 1.10
C LEU A 120 -9.02 -13.77 1.15
N ASN A 121 -9.79 -14.12 0.11
CA ASN A 121 -10.42 -15.42 0.03
C ASN A 121 -9.38 -16.56 -0.07
N ILE A 122 -8.34 -16.41 -0.88
CA ILE A 122 -7.25 -17.39 -0.95
C ILE A 122 -6.53 -17.51 0.40
N TRP A 123 -6.30 -16.40 1.11
CA TRP A 123 -5.72 -16.43 2.44
C TRP A 123 -6.62 -17.13 3.44
N LEU A 124 -7.92 -16.87 3.41
CA LEU A 124 -8.90 -17.52 4.27
C LEU A 124 -8.93 -19.05 4.04
N GLU A 125 -8.99 -19.49 2.78
CA GLU A 125 -8.95 -20.91 2.44
C GLU A 125 -7.67 -21.59 2.97
N ARG A 126 -6.50 -20.97 2.75
CA ARG A 126 -5.22 -21.47 3.25
C ARG A 126 -5.16 -21.51 4.77
N PHE A 127 -5.70 -20.50 5.42
CA PHE A 127 -5.79 -20.42 6.87
C PHE A 127 -6.68 -21.54 7.43
N LEU A 128 -7.87 -21.76 6.86
CA LEU A 128 -8.79 -22.82 7.28
C LEU A 128 -8.18 -24.21 7.13
N LYS A 129 -7.44 -24.47 6.06
CA LYS A 129 -6.69 -25.74 5.88
C LYS A 129 -5.62 -25.95 6.94
N ASN A 130 -5.10 -24.88 7.56
CA ASN A 130 -4.04 -24.94 8.58
C ASN A 130 -4.55 -24.55 9.98
N LYS A 131 -5.86 -24.55 10.20
CA LYS A 131 -6.51 -24.07 11.41
C LYS A 131 -5.99 -24.72 12.70
N GLU A 132 -5.81 -26.04 12.72
CA GLU A 132 -5.30 -26.75 13.89
C GLU A 132 -3.84 -26.39 14.19
N LYS A 133 -3.01 -26.17 13.16
CA LYS A 133 -1.64 -25.69 13.35
C LYS A 133 -1.63 -24.27 13.94
N ALA A 134 -2.49 -23.39 13.46
CA ALA A 134 -2.62 -22.05 14.00
C ALA A 134 -3.10 -22.07 15.47
N LYS A 135 -4.05 -22.93 15.80
CA LYS A 135 -4.52 -23.14 17.17
C LYS A 135 -3.44 -23.66 18.12
N PHE A 136 -2.56 -24.55 17.64
CA PHE A 136 -1.42 -25.04 18.38
C PHE A 136 -0.37 -23.95 18.64
N LEU A 137 -0.06 -23.13 17.63
CA LEU A 137 0.96 -22.07 17.73
C LEU A 137 0.51 -20.85 18.57
N TYR A 138 -0.79 -20.57 18.59
CA TYR A 138 -1.35 -19.40 19.27
C TYR A 138 -2.41 -19.84 20.31
N ASN A 139 -3.69 -19.86 19.92
CA ASN A 139 -4.81 -20.35 20.72
C ASN A 139 -6.12 -20.29 19.90
N LYS A 140 -7.22 -20.75 20.50
CA LYS A 140 -8.55 -20.76 19.88
C LYS A 140 -9.08 -19.35 19.56
N ASP A 141 -8.80 -18.39 20.42
CA ASP A 141 -9.28 -17.01 20.26
C ASP A 141 -8.60 -16.30 19.11
N PHE A 142 -7.30 -16.53 18.90
CA PHE A 142 -6.57 -16.07 17.74
C PHE A 142 -7.19 -16.62 16.45
N VAL A 143 -7.48 -17.91 16.40
CA VAL A 143 -8.07 -18.55 15.23
C VAL A 143 -9.40 -17.90 14.85
N ARG A 144 -10.29 -17.69 15.83
CA ARG A 144 -11.58 -17.02 15.61
C ARG A 144 -11.42 -15.58 15.16
N MET A 145 -10.52 -14.85 15.80
CA MET A 145 -10.19 -13.46 15.46
C MET A 145 -9.70 -13.34 14.02
N TRP A 146 -8.78 -14.21 13.61
CA TRP A 146 -8.16 -14.16 12.28
C TRP A 146 -9.13 -14.54 11.16
N GLU A 147 -9.97 -15.56 11.41
CA GLU A 147 -11.05 -15.97 10.50
C GLU A 147 -12.07 -14.82 10.32
N CYS A 148 -12.47 -14.18 11.41
CA CYS A 148 -13.35 -13.00 11.39
C CYS A 148 -12.71 -11.84 10.59
N TYR A 149 -11.44 -11.54 10.84
CA TYR A 149 -10.70 -10.50 10.13
C TYR A 149 -10.70 -10.73 8.61
N LEU A 150 -10.27 -11.91 8.16
CA LEU A 150 -10.18 -12.21 6.73
C LEU A 150 -11.54 -12.16 6.04
N SER A 151 -12.58 -12.73 6.67
CA SER A 151 -13.95 -12.73 6.14
C SER A 151 -14.56 -11.33 6.07
N MET A 152 -14.37 -10.53 7.11
CA MET A 152 -14.88 -9.16 7.18
C MET A 152 -14.20 -8.26 6.16
N CYS A 153 -12.88 -8.36 6.01
CA CYS A 153 -12.15 -7.57 5.02
C CYS A 153 -12.50 -7.99 3.58
N SER A 154 -12.63 -9.29 3.31
CA SER A 154 -13.11 -9.77 2.00
C SER A 154 -14.48 -9.18 1.66
N ALA A 155 -15.42 -9.21 2.60
CA ALA A 155 -16.75 -8.63 2.40
C ALA A 155 -16.69 -7.10 2.17
N ALA A 156 -15.80 -6.38 2.86
CA ALA A 156 -15.63 -4.94 2.67
C ALA A 156 -15.10 -4.59 1.27
N PHE A 157 -14.11 -5.32 0.76
CA PHE A 157 -13.62 -5.15 -0.62
C PHE A 157 -14.62 -5.59 -1.69
N LYS A 158 -15.51 -6.53 -1.38
CA LYS A 158 -16.46 -7.07 -2.35
C LYS A 158 -17.75 -6.24 -2.44
N PHE A 159 -18.25 -5.76 -1.32
CA PHE A 159 -19.61 -5.24 -1.23
C PHE A 159 -19.70 -3.84 -0.63
N ARG A 160 -18.59 -3.23 -0.20
CA ARG A 160 -18.61 -1.96 0.50
C ARG A 160 -17.61 -0.96 -0.10
N ASP A 161 -16.84 -0.34 0.75
CA ASP A 161 -16.11 0.91 0.51
C ASP A 161 -14.60 0.72 0.27
N LEU A 162 -14.06 -0.47 0.54
CA LEU A 162 -12.62 -0.69 0.42
C LEU A 162 -12.19 -0.96 -1.02
N VAL A 163 -11.11 -0.29 -1.40
CA VAL A 163 -10.46 -0.42 -2.71
C VAL A 163 -8.94 -0.40 -2.54
N VAL A 164 -8.22 -0.64 -3.61
CA VAL A 164 -6.79 -0.32 -3.66
C VAL A 164 -6.58 0.81 -4.68
N TYR A 165 -5.93 1.88 -4.26
CA TYR A 165 -5.48 2.93 -5.15
C TYR A 165 -4.06 2.66 -5.62
N GLN A 166 -3.82 2.82 -6.91
CA GLN A 166 -2.50 2.92 -7.51
C GLN A 166 -2.36 4.30 -8.16
N LEU A 167 -1.53 5.15 -7.56
CA LEU A 167 -1.29 6.50 -8.05
C LEU A 167 0.13 6.59 -8.60
N GLN A 168 0.26 6.98 -9.87
CA GLN A 168 1.54 7.36 -10.45
C GLN A 168 1.77 8.85 -10.26
N LEU A 169 2.84 9.18 -9.56
CA LEU A 169 3.21 10.55 -9.24
C LEU A 169 4.49 10.92 -9.96
N VAL A 170 4.51 12.11 -10.55
CA VAL A 170 5.65 12.66 -11.29
C VAL A 170 5.91 14.10 -10.87
N LYS A 171 7.09 14.62 -11.16
CA LYS A 171 7.44 16.04 -11.03
C LYS A 171 7.27 16.78 -12.35
N ASN A 172 7.54 16.10 -13.45
CA ASN A 172 7.57 16.68 -14.77
C ASN A 172 6.54 16.01 -15.69
N PHE A 173 5.88 16.78 -16.54
CA PHE A 173 4.89 16.29 -17.50
C PHE A 173 5.50 15.40 -18.59
N THR A 174 6.81 15.46 -18.80
CA THR A 174 7.52 14.60 -19.77
C THR A 174 7.93 13.24 -19.20
N ALA A 175 7.84 13.05 -17.87
CA ALA A 175 8.24 11.81 -17.22
C ALA A 175 7.41 10.57 -17.57
N PRO A 176 6.08 10.64 -17.81
CA PRO A 176 5.30 9.46 -18.23
C PRO A 176 5.78 8.94 -19.58
N PRO A 177 5.98 7.62 -19.74
CA PRO A 177 6.60 7.04 -20.94
C PRO A 177 5.71 7.07 -22.18
N SER A 178 4.41 7.35 -22.04
CA SER A 178 3.45 7.36 -23.14
C SER A 178 2.20 8.17 -22.78
N ASN A 179 1.57 8.75 -23.79
CA ASN A 179 0.26 9.39 -23.68
C ASN A 179 -0.91 8.38 -23.56
N ARG A 180 -0.64 7.09 -23.66
CA ARG A 180 -1.61 6.01 -23.55
C ARG A 180 -1.22 5.06 -22.42
N ARG A 181 -2.21 4.51 -21.71
CA ARG A 181 -1.99 3.57 -20.58
C ARG A 181 -1.44 2.20 -21.01
N ASN A 182 -1.28 1.92 -22.31
CA ASN A 182 -0.84 0.61 -22.82
C ASN A 182 0.47 0.10 -22.19
N TYR A 183 1.38 1.00 -21.81
CA TYR A 183 2.64 0.64 -21.15
C TYR A 183 2.45 -0.02 -19.77
N ILE A 184 1.27 0.13 -19.15
CA ILE A 184 0.95 -0.48 -17.84
C ILE A 184 0.65 -1.99 -18.00
N TYR A 185 0.25 -2.41 -19.19
CA TYR A 185 -0.24 -3.77 -19.48
C TYR A 185 0.68 -4.59 -20.39
N GLN A 186 1.90 -4.13 -20.62
CA GLN A 186 2.91 -4.82 -21.43
C GLN A 186 3.81 -5.73 -20.60
#